data_8a3a4cdf7357b733963294d47d3c922a
#
_entry.id   8a3a4cdf7357b733963294d47d3c922a
#
_cell.length_a   1.000
_cell.length_b   1.000
_cell.length_c   1.000
_cell.angle_alpha   90.00
_cell.angle_beta   90.00
_cell.angle_gamma   90.00
#
_symmetry.space_group_name_H-M   'P 1'
#
loop_
_entity.id
_entity.type
_entity.pdbx_description
1 polymer ?
#
loop_
_entity_poly.entity_id
_entity_poly.type
_entity_poly.pdbx_seq_one_letter_code
_entity_poly.pdbx_strand_id
1 'polypeptide(L)'
;MSTHAEDLKLRLMTIELLRTAKKRYTYRELSAKTNLPVTVLSRYAKGHVLPNAERARQLWGTLKKLVGLPTELRKRIQFNDEGYFNNTWIIGDFNILRQAAHHALATFAGSRVTKILTAAVDGVPLATMV
;
A
#
# COMPACT_ATOMS: atom_id res chain seq x y z
N MET A 1 7.77 7.32 21.15
CA MET A 1 7.80 8.56 20.31
C MET A 1 8.21 8.14 18.90
N SER A 2 7.43 8.52 17.92
CA SER A 2 7.80 8.28 16.52
C SER A 2 8.93 9.24 16.13
N THR A 3 9.95 8.72 15.45
CA THR A 3 11.04 9.56 14.96
C THR A 3 10.54 10.42 13.79
N HIS A 4 11.22 11.56 13.54
CA HIS A 4 10.90 12.43 12.40
C HIS A 4 10.94 11.66 11.05
N ALA A 5 11.86 10.72 10.92
CA ALA A 5 11.98 9.85 9.75
C ALA A 5 10.76 8.92 9.58
N GLU A 6 10.25 8.34 10.67
CA GLU A 6 9.04 7.49 10.65
C GLU A 6 7.79 8.28 10.27
N ASP A 7 7.64 9.49 10.80
CA ASP A 7 6.54 10.38 10.43
C ASP A 7 6.59 10.75 8.95
N LEU A 8 7.76 11.09 8.43
CA LEU A 8 7.94 11.39 7.00
C LEU A 8 7.63 10.17 6.12
N LYS A 9 8.12 9.00 6.50
CA LYS A 9 7.81 7.73 5.81
C LYS A 9 6.31 7.48 5.77
N LEU A 10 5.61 7.59 6.89
CA LEU A 10 4.16 7.42 6.95
C LEU A 10 3.43 8.40 6.03
N ARG A 11 3.83 9.67 6.03
CA ARG A 11 3.23 10.72 5.19
C ARG A 11 3.37 10.40 3.70
N LEU A 12 4.54 9.94 3.27
CA LEU A 12 4.80 9.54 1.88
C LEU A 12 4.03 8.28 1.49
N MET A 13 4.05 7.24 2.35
CA MET A 13 3.28 6.01 2.12
C MET A 13 1.77 6.27 2.04
N THR A 14 1.26 7.22 2.83
CA THR A 14 -0.15 7.62 2.78
C THR A 14 -0.53 8.21 1.42
N ILE A 15 0.34 9.03 0.83
CA ILE A 15 0.12 9.57 -0.51
C ILE A 15 0.13 8.47 -1.58
N GLU A 16 1.03 7.52 -1.48
CA GLU A 16 1.07 6.38 -2.41
C GLU A 16 -0.21 5.54 -2.32
N LEU A 17 -0.69 5.29 -1.11
CA LEU A 17 -1.93 4.57 -0.90
C LEU A 17 -3.15 5.36 -1.42
N LEU A 18 -3.14 6.68 -1.27
CA LEU A 18 -4.15 7.57 -1.84
C LEU A 18 -4.15 7.52 -3.38
N ARG A 19 -2.98 7.50 -4.01
CA ARG A 19 -2.85 7.32 -5.47
C ARG A 19 -3.39 5.96 -5.93
N THR A 20 -3.15 4.92 -5.16
CA THR A 20 -3.71 3.58 -5.40
C THR A 20 -5.22 3.59 -5.28
N ALA A 21 -5.76 4.21 -4.23
CA ALA A 21 -7.20 4.36 -4.04
C ALA A 21 -7.86 5.16 -5.18
N LYS A 22 -7.18 6.20 -5.68
CA LYS A 22 -7.66 7.02 -6.79
C LYS A 22 -7.85 6.25 -8.11
N LYS A 23 -7.18 5.14 -8.30
CA LYS A 23 -7.38 4.27 -9.47
C LYS A 23 -8.76 3.57 -9.46
N ARG A 24 -9.43 3.48 -8.30
CA ARG A 24 -10.71 2.79 -8.11
C ARG A 24 -11.84 3.68 -7.66
N TYR A 25 -11.52 4.74 -6.95
CA TYR A 25 -12.48 5.68 -6.37
C TYR A 25 -12.32 7.06 -6.95
N THR A 26 -13.41 7.75 -7.15
CA THR A 26 -13.40 9.18 -7.49
C THR A 26 -12.98 10.02 -6.28
N TYR A 27 -12.55 11.25 -6.51
CA TYR A 27 -12.25 12.17 -5.40
C TYR A 27 -13.47 12.47 -4.53
N ARG A 28 -14.69 12.44 -5.10
CA ARG A 28 -15.93 12.63 -4.34
C ARG A 28 -16.17 11.48 -3.38
N GLU A 29 -16.02 10.25 -3.83
CA GLU A 29 -16.14 9.06 -2.97
C GLU A 29 -15.07 9.02 -1.89
N LEU A 30 -13.83 9.35 -2.22
CA LEU A 30 -12.75 9.44 -1.25
C LEU A 30 -13.00 10.56 -0.23
N SER A 31 -13.53 11.70 -0.67
CA SER A 31 -13.93 12.80 0.22
C SER A 31 -14.99 12.35 1.23
N ALA A 32 -16.02 11.66 0.78
CA ALA A 32 -17.05 11.11 1.66
C ALA A 32 -16.51 10.07 2.67
N LYS A 33 -15.55 9.26 2.26
CA LYS A 33 -14.95 8.21 3.10
C LYS A 33 -13.87 8.71 4.07
N THR A 34 -13.17 9.78 3.71
CA THR A 34 -12.05 10.33 4.49
C THR A 34 -12.39 11.59 5.26
N ASN A 35 -13.56 12.17 5.00
CA ASN A 35 -14.00 13.45 5.55
C ASN A 35 -13.03 14.61 5.19
N LEU A 36 -12.34 14.50 4.06
CA LEU A 36 -11.44 15.55 3.56
C LEU A 36 -11.96 16.16 2.27
N PRO A 37 -11.83 17.48 2.08
CA PRO A 37 -12.24 18.13 0.84
C PRO A 37 -11.53 17.54 -0.39
N VAL A 38 -12.26 17.47 -1.50
CA VAL A 38 -11.74 17.01 -2.81
C VAL A 38 -10.45 17.74 -3.20
N THR A 39 -10.40 19.05 -2.98
CA THR A 39 -9.24 19.90 -3.27
C THR A 39 -8.00 19.48 -2.49
N VAL A 40 -8.18 19.15 -1.21
CA VAL A 40 -7.09 18.69 -0.34
C VAL A 40 -6.57 17.32 -0.81
N LEU A 41 -7.47 16.36 -1.06
CA LEU A 41 -7.11 15.04 -1.57
C LEU A 41 -6.37 15.12 -2.92
N SER A 42 -6.84 15.99 -3.82
CA SER A 42 -6.19 16.22 -5.11
C SER A 42 -4.77 16.77 -4.95
N ARG A 43 -4.58 17.75 -4.05
CA ARG A 43 -3.23 18.33 -3.79
C ARG A 43 -2.28 17.29 -3.18
N TYR A 44 -2.77 16.43 -2.29
CA TYR A 44 -1.97 15.32 -1.74
C TYR A 44 -1.59 14.31 -2.83
N ALA A 45 -2.57 13.85 -3.61
CA ALA A 45 -2.31 12.86 -4.66
C ALA A 45 -1.33 13.36 -5.74
N LYS A 46 -1.37 14.66 -6.07
CA LYS A 46 -0.44 15.32 -6.99
C LYS A 46 0.93 15.61 -6.38
N GLY A 47 1.08 15.48 -5.06
CA GLY A 47 2.33 15.76 -4.36
C GLY A 47 2.62 17.25 -4.14
N HIS A 48 1.64 18.13 -4.34
CA HIS A 48 1.83 19.56 -4.09
C HIS A 48 1.99 19.89 -2.60
N VAL A 49 1.39 19.09 -1.74
CA VAL A 49 1.43 19.26 -0.28
C VAL A 49 1.47 17.89 0.37
N LEU A 50 2.25 17.74 1.42
CA LEU A 50 2.24 16.56 2.28
C LEU A 50 1.24 16.76 3.43
N PRO A 51 0.44 15.75 3.80
CA PRO A 51 -0.35 15.80 5.03
C PRO A 51 0.59 15.93 6.24
N ASN A 52 0.15 16.57 7.32
CA ASN A 52 0.86 16.47 8.59
C ASN A 52 0.76 15.04 9.16
N ALA A 53 1.56 14.72 10.17
CA ALA A 53 1.64 13.36 10.72
C ALA A 53 0.28 12.84 11.24
N GLU A 54 -0.49 13.67 11.94
CA GLU A 54 -1.80 13.30 12.48
C GLU A 54 -2.79 12.99 11.35
N ARG A 55 -2.89 13.88 10.38
CA ARG A 55 -3.77 13.69 9.21
C ARG A 55 -3.33 12.50 8.35
N ALA A 56 -2.03 12.27 8.25
CA ALA A 56 -1.51 11.07 7.59
C ALA A 56 -1.97 9.79 8.29
N ARG A 57 -1.92 9.72 9.62
CA ARG A 57 -2.41 8.55 10.38
C ARG A 57 -3.90 8.31 10.18
N GLN A 58 -4.73 9.36 10.25
CA GLN A 58 -6.18 9.26 10.03
C GLN A 58 -6.49 8.77 8.61
N LEU A 59 -5.88 9.41 7.62
CA LEU A 59 -6.07 9.08 6.21
C LEU A 59 -5.55 7.67 5.90
N TRP A 60 -4.39 7.28 6.44
CA TRP A 60 -3.83 5.94 6.32
C TRP A 60 -4.79 4.87 6.84
N GLY A 61 -5.36 5.07 8.02
CA GLY A 61 -6.32 4.13 8.62
C GLY A 61 -7.53 3.88 7.72
N THR A 62 -8.08 4.92 7.12
CA THR A 62 -9.21 4.83 6.18
C THR A 62 -8.79 4.16 4.86
N LEU A 63 -7.71 4.62 4.26
CA LEU A 63 -7.24 4.09 2.97
C LEU A 63 -6.80 2.62 3.07
N LYS A 64 -6.18 2.22 4.18
CA LYS A 64 -5.78 0.83 4.42
C LYS A 64 -6.98 -0.13 4.42
N LYS A 65 -8.13 0.31 4.92
CA LYS A 65 -9.37 -0.48 4.85
C LYS A 65 -9.92 -0.59 3.44
N LEU A 66 -9.73 0.43 2.60
CA LEU A 66 -10.26 0.47 1.23
C LEU A 66 -9.39 -0.28 0.22
N VAL A 67 -8.10 -0.08 0.28
CA VAL A 67 -7.12 -0.57 -0.73
C VAL A 67 -5.83 -1.13 -0.11
N GLY A 68 -5.82 -1.42 1.18
CA GLY A 68 -4.67 -2.03 1.83
C GLY A 68 -4.42 -3.46 1.34
N LEU A 69 -3.21 -3.96 1.56
CA LEU A 69 -2.77 -5.28 1.09
C LEU A 69 -3.76 -6.42 1.44
N PRO A 70 -4.26 -6.57 2.68
CA PRO A 70 -5.22 -7.63 3.00
C PRO A 70 -6.52 -7.52 2.20
N THR A 71 -7.01 -6.30 1.98
CA THR A 71 -8.24 -6.05 1.21
C THR A 71 -8.04 -6.41 -0.26
N GLU A 72 -6.90 -6.05 -0.83
CA GLU A 72 -6.57 -6.35 -2.22
C GLU A 72 -6.35 -7.83 -2.45
N LEU A 73 -5.66 -8.52 -1.54
CA LEU A 73 -5.45 -9.96 -1.61
C LEU A 73 -6.78 -10.72 -1.53
N ARG A 74 -7.66 -10.38 -0.58
CA ARG A 74 -8.97 -11.02 -0.44
C ARG A 74 -9.83 -10.92 -1.70
N LYS A 75 -9.74 -9.82 -2.43
CA LYS A 75 -10.48 -9.61 -3.69
C LYS A 75 -9.95 -10.47 -4.84
N ARG A 76 -8.69 -10.85 -4.80
CA ARG A 76 -8.00 -11.54 -5.91
C ARG A 76 -7.79 -13.02 -5.68
N ILE A 77 -7.77 -13.45 -4.43
CA ILE A 77 -7.68 -14.87 -4.10
C ILE A 77 -9.05 -15.49 -4.36
N GLN A 78 -9.12 -16.29 -5.42
CA GLN A 78 -10.26 -17.14 -5.76
C GLN A 78 -9.79 -18.58 -5.79
N PHE A 79 -10.38 -19.41 -4.97
CA PHE A 79 -10.08 -20.83 -4.94
C PHE A 79 -10.95 -21.58 -5.96
N ASN A 80 -10.38 -22.56 -6.65
CA ASN A 80 -11.13 -23.51 -7.43
C ASN A 80 -11.74 -24.60 -6.53
N ASP A 81 -12.52 -25.51 -7.11
CA ASP A 81 -13.19 -26.61 -6.38
C ASP A 81 -12.21 -27.56 -5.69
N GLU A 82 -10.97 -27.62 -6.14
CA GLU A 82 -9.89 -28.44 -5.56
C GLU A 82 -9.10 -27.73 -4.46
N GLY A 83 -9.43 -26.46 -4.17
CA GLY A 83 -8.77 -25.66 -3.14
C GLY A 83 -7.49 -24.94 -3.58
N TYR A 84 -7.15 -24.95 -4.87
CA TYR A 84 -6.04 -24.18 -5.43
C TYR A 84 -6.49 -22.80 -5.89
N PHE A 85 -5.58 -21.85 -5.92
CA PHE A 85 -5.82 -20.53 -6.49
C PHE A 85 -4.74 -20.13 -7.50
N ASN A 86 -5.13 -19.36 -8.49
CA ASN A 86 -4.21 -18.79 -9.47
C ASN A 86 -3.63 -17.48 -8.92
N ASN A 87 -2.32 -17.47 -8.70
CA ASN A 87 -1.59 -16.32 -8.16
C ASN A 87 -1.12 -15.31 -9.22
N THR A 88 -1.32 -15.58 -10.50
CA THR A 88 -0.85 -14.74 -11.62
C THR A 88 -1.24 -13.27 -11.46
N TRP A 89 -2.49 -13.01 -11.06
CA TRP A 89 -3.00 -11.66 -10.83
C TRP A 89 -2.43 -10.96 -9.59
N ILE A 90 -1.81 -11.73 -8.71
CA ILE A 90 -1.15 -11.22 -7.50
C ILE A 90 0.31 -10.87 -7.80
N ILE A 91 1.04 -11.82 -8.38
CA ILE A 91 2.47 -11.66 -8.68
C ILE A 91 2.76 -10.66 -9.79
N GLY A 92 1.77 -10.37 -10.65
CA GLY A 92 1.86 -9.36 -11.71
C GLY A 92 1.38 -7.95 -11.30
N ASP A 93 0.83 -7.79 -10.10
CA ASP A 93 0.30 -6.49 -9.67
C ASP A 93 1.34 -5.66 -8.89
N PHE A 94 1.84 -4.63 -9.54
CA PHE A 94 2.84 -3.73 -8.97
C PHE A 94 2.41 -3.10 -7.61
N ASN A 95 1.13 -2.76 -7.44
CA ASN A 95 0.67 -2.14 -6.20
C ASN A 95 0.64 -3.14 -5.03
N ILE A 96 0.27 -4.39 -5.31
CA ILE A 96 0.32 -5.47 -4.32
C ILE A 96 1.77 -5.76 -3.94
N LEU A 97 2.63 -5.96 -4.93
CA LEU A 97 4.05 -6.24 -4.71
C LEU A 97 4.72 -5.12 -3.91
N ARG A 98 4.46 -3.86 -4.26
CA ARG A 98 5.01 -2.71 -3.53
C ARG A 98 4.53 -2.64 -2.07
N GLN A 99 3.25 -2.89 -1.81
CA GLN A 99 2.74 -2.94 -0.44
C GLN A 99 3.34 -4.10 0.35
N ALA A 100 3.49 -5.27 -0.28
CA ALA A 100 4.14 -6.42 0.34
C ALA A 100 5.62 -6.15 0.64
N ALA A 101 6.36 -5.56 -0.30
CA ALA A 101 7.75 -5.16 -0.11
C ALA A 101 7.90 -4.14 1.04
N HIS A 102 7.04 -3.12 1.11
CA HIS A 102 7.04 -2.17 2.23
C HIS A 102 6.75 -2.85 3.57
N HIS A 103 5.87 -3.84 3.60
CA HIS A 103 5.58 -4.62 4.81
C HIS A 103 6.81 -5.44 5.22
N ALA A 104 7.45 -6.13 4.28
CA ALA A 104 8.67 -6.89 4.55
C ALA A 104 9.80 -5.99 5.08
N LEU A 105 10.05 -4.86 4.41
CA LEU A 105 11.06 -3.90 4.84
C LEU A 105 10.77 -3.34 6.25
N ALA A 106 9.51 -3.06 6.58
CA ALA A 106 9.13 -2.61 7.92
C ALA A 106 9.31 -3.71 8.97
N THR A 107 9.02 -4.97 8.63
CA THR A 107 9.15 -6.12 9.54
C THR A 107 10.61 -6.41 9.86
N PHE A 108 11.50 -6.28 8.88
CA PHE A 108 12.92 -6.56 9.02
C PHE A 108 13.77 -5.29 9.23
N ALA A 109 13.14 -4.15 9.49
CA ALA A 109 13.83 -2.90 9.79
C ALA A 109 14.78 -3.07 10.99
N GLY A 110 16.03 -2.62 10.83
CA GLY A 110 17.08 -2.78 11.85
C GLY A 110 17.81 -4.13 11.81
N SER A 111 17.33 -5.11 11.07
CA SER A 111 18.07 -6.35 10.81
C SER A 111 19.11 -6.13 9.70
N ARG A 112 20.29 -6.73 9.86
CA ARG A 112 21.35 -6.66 8.81
C ARG A 112 21.08 -7.72 7.74
N VAL A 113 19.97 -7.58 7.00
CA VAL A 113 19.66 -8.45 5.88
C VAL A 113 20.55 -8.10 4.70
N THR A 114 21.33 -9.05 4.24
CA THR A 114 22.25 -8.89 3.10
C THR A 114 21.87 -9.73 1.90
N LYS A 115 20.97 -10.70 2.07
CA LYS A 115 20.55 -11.61 1.01
C LYS A 115 19.06 -11.88 1.13
N ILE A 116 18.39 -12.02 -0.02
CA ILE A 116 17.01 -12.45 -0.15
C ILE A 116 16.98 -13.74 -0.93
N LEU A 117 16.39 -14.78 -0.34
CA LEU A 117 16.18 -16.07 -0.99
C LEU A 117 14.72 -16.17 -1.42
N THR A 118 14.48 -16.58 -2.64
CA THR A 118 13.13 -16.77 -3.18
C THR A 118 13.04 -17.99 -4.07
N ALA A 119 11.84 -18.53 -4.20
CA ALA A 119 11.56 -19.58 -5.17
C ALA A 119 11.28 -18.95 -6.55
N ALA A 120 11.98 -19.43 -7.56
CA ALA A 120 11.68 -19.05 -8.95
C ALA A 120 10.42 -19.82 -9.41
N VAL A 121 9.56 -19.28 -10.27
CA VAL A 121 9.62 -17.98 -10.95
C VAL A 121 8.79 -16.94 -10.18
N ASP A 122 7.77 -17.37 -9.47
CA ASP A 122 6.70 -16.54 -8.90
C ASP A 122 7.19 -15.58 -7.81
N GLY A 123 8.21 -15.96 -7.06
CA GLY A 123 8.75 -15.11 -5.99
C GLY A 123 9.72 -14.03 -6.45
N VAL A 124 10.21 -14.09 -7.70
CA VAL A 124 11.23 -13.15 -8.24
C VAL A 124 10.72 -11.70 -8.25
N PRO A 125 9.49 -11.39 -8.70
CA PRO A 125 9.00 -10.00 -8.70
C PRO A 125 9.01 -9.35 -7.32
N LEU A 126 8.55 -10.06 -6.28
CA LEU A 126 8.56 -9.54 -4.91
C LEU A 126 9.99 -9.38 -4.37
N ALA A 127 10.84 -10.37 -4.58
CA ALA A 127 12.24 -10.33 -4.14
C ALA A 127 13.02 -9.17 -4.78
N THR A 128 12.71 -8.83 -6.03
CA THR A 128 13.31 -7.70 -6.75
C THR A 128 12.89 -6.34 -6.15
N MET A 129 11.70 -6.26 -5.56
CA MET A 129 11.16 -5.02 -4.98
C MET A 129 11.58 -4.79 -3.52
N VAL A 130 12.04 -5.81 -2.81
CA VAL A 130 12.50 -5.73 -1.43
C VAL A 130 13.99 -5.36 -1.38
#